data_8f8e7aded9c797a1f2d33ba636e07c4c
#
_entry.id   8f8e7aded9c797a1f2d33ba636e07c4c
#
_cell.length_a   1.000
_cell.length_b   1.000
_cell.length_c   1.000
_cell.angle_alpha   90.00
_cell.angle_beta   90.00
_cell.angle_gamma   90.00
#
_symmetry.space_group_name_H-M   'P 1'
#
loop_
_entity.id
_entity.type
_entity.pdbx_description
1 polymer ?
#
loop_
_entity_poly.entity_id
_entity_poly.type
_entity_poly.pdbx_seq_one_letter_code
_entity_poly.pdbx_strand_id
1 'polypeptide(L)'
;MIKLIIILSTFVSILLSERGDLLTYEYVDSRDVQTIQEQLNAQFGALSPTALYDIDLYSITYETIDQFGQTVIASGLISYPKDVSSAFPFLTFQHGTQIRRDSAPSMNGF
;
A
#
# COMPACT_ATOMS: atom_id res chain seq x y z
N MET A 1 -13.55 22.77 35.65
CA MET A 1 -12.11 22.61 35.34
C MET A 1 -11.78 21.25 34.72
N ILE A 2 -12.13 20.13 35.34
CA ILE A 2 -11.78 18.78 34.84
C ILE A 2 -12.38 18.50 33.44
N LYS A 3 -13.62 18.93 33.17
CA LYS A 3 -14.26 18.77 31.83
C LYS A 3 -13.57 19.57 30.72
N LEU A 4 -13.01 20.73 31.03
CA LEU A 4 -12.30 21.56 30.06
C LEU A 4 -10.94 20.96 29.68
N ILE A 5 -10.25 20.35 30.64
CA ILE A 5 -8.95 19.67 30.44
C ILE A 5 -9.12 18.44 29.56
N ILE A 6 -10.20 17.66 29.72
CA ILE A 6 -10.48 16.47 28.91
C ILE A 6 -10.79 16.86 27.45
N ILE A 7 -11.54 17.96 27.23
CA ILE A 7 -11.84 18.46 25.88
C ILE A 7 -10.57 18.97 25.19
N LEU A 8 -9.69 19.63 25.90
CA LEU A 8 -8.42 20.11 25.37
C LEU A 8 -7.47 18.95 25.02
N SER A 9 -7.44 17.90 25.84
CA SER A 9 -6.64 16.69 25.62
C SER A 9 -7.12 15.91 24.38
N THR A 10 -8.42 15.77 24.18
CA THR A 10 -9.00 15.13 22.99
C THR A 10 -8.77 15.96 21.71
N PHE A 11 -8.76 17.28 21.81
CA PHE A 11 -8.52 18.14 20.65
C PHE A 11 -7.06 18.14 20.19
N VAL A 12 -6.11 18.01 21.12
CA VAL A 12 -4.67 17.90 20.83
C VAL A 12 -4.34 16.55 20.15
N SER A 13 -5.06 15.48 20.47
CA SER A 13 -4.85 14.16 19.84
C SER A 13 -5.29 14.13 18.35
N ILE A 14 -6.18 15.02 17.92
CA ILE A 14 -6.64 15.09 16.52
C ILE A 14 -5.65 15.87 15.63
N LEU A 15 -4.73 16.62 16.21
CA LEU A 15 -3.77 17.46 15.46
C LEU A 15 -2.40 16.81 15.24
N LEU A 16 -2.18 15.60 15.75
CA LEU A 16 -0.96 14.83 15.54
C LEU A 16 -1.20 13.76 14.48
N SER A 17 -1.51 14.17 13.25
CA SER A 17 -1.33 13.29 12.10
C SER A 17 0.17 13.04 11.94
N GLU A 18 0.61 11.80 12.14
CA GLU A 18 2.01 11.43 11.99
C GLU A 18 2.29 11.09 10.51
N ARG A 19 3.53 11.34 10.10
CA ARG A 19 3.99 10.97 8.76
C ARG A 19 3.84 9.48 8.55
N GLY A 20 3.19 9.09 7.46
CA GLY A 20 2.93 7.71 7.14
C GLY A 20 1.58 7.20 7.62
N ASP A 21 0.72 8.07 8.16
CA ASP A 21 -0.63 7.69 8.55
C ASP A 21 -1.42 7.18 7.36
N LEU A 22 -1.95 5.96 7.49
CA LEU A 22 -2.86 5.37 6.51
C LEU A 22 -4.20 6.10 6.54
N LEU A 23 -4.58 6.72 5.42
CA LEU A 23 -5.82 7.46 5.30
C LEU A 23 -6.97 6.59 4.80
N THR A 24 -6.73 5.84 3.73
CA THR A 24 -7.72 4.93 3.15
C THR A 24 -7.07 3.64 2.69
N TYR A 25 -7.85 2.56 2.65
CA TYR A 25 -7.52 1.35 1.92
C TYR A 25 -8.78 0.82 1.26
N GLU A 26 -8.65 0.38 0.01
CA GLU A 26 -9.76 -0.16 -0.78
C GLU A 26 -9.32 -1.43 -1.48
N TYR A 27 -10.17 -2.45 -1.44
CA TYR A 27 -9.96 -3.67 -2.19
C TYR A 27 -10.06 -3.38 -3.68
N VAL A 28 -9.08 -3.85 -4.44
CA VAL A 28 -9.01 -3.64 -5.91
C VAL A 28 -9.33 -4.92 -6.65
N ASP A 29 -8.63 -6.00 -6.33
CA ASP A 29 -8.70 -7.26 -7.07
C ASP A 29 -8.12 -8.43 -6.26
N SER A 30 -8.37 -9.63 -6.74
CA SER A 30 -7.80 -10.88 -6.23
C SER A 30 -7.18 -11.65 -7.39
N ARG A 31 -6.01 -12.26 -7.16
CA ARG A 31 -5.36 -13.11 -8.15
C ARG A 31 -5.03 -14.46 -7.54
N ASP A 32 -5.42 -15.52 -8.24
CA ASP A 32 -5.08 -16.87 -7.85
C ASP A 32 -3.62 -17.20 -8.20
N VAL A 33 -3.09 -18.20 -7.52
CA VAL A 33 -1.70 -18.66 -7.67
C VAL A 33 -1.37 -19.09 -9.10
N GLN A 34 -2.34 -19.62 -9.84
CA GLN A 34 -2.15 -20.07 -11.22
C GLN A 34 -1.95 -18.87 -12.15
N THR A 35 -2.81 -17.87 -12.06
CA THR A 35 -2.70 -16.62 -12.83
C THR A 35 -1.37 -15.92 -12.56
N ILE A 36 -0.95 -15.87 -11.28
CA ILE A 36 0.35 -15.31 -10.89
C ILE A 36 1.48 -16.10 -11.53
N GLN A 37 1.44 -17.44 -11.47
CA GLN A 37 2.48 -18.29 -12.05
C GLN A 37 2.59 -18.11 -13.56
N GLU A 38 1.48 -17.99 -14.27
CA GLU A 38 1.46 -17.74 -15.72
C GLU A 38 2.13 -16.40 -16.06
N GLN A 39 1.86 -15.34 -15.29
CA GLN A 39 2.50 -14.04 -15.47
C GLN A 39 4.01 -14.11 -15.18
N LEU A 40 4.41 -14.79 -14.12
CA LEU A 40 5.82 -14.98 -13.78
C LEU A 40 6.54 -15.76 -14.88
N ASN A 41 5.94 -16.83 -15.40
CA ASN A 41 6.51 -17.62 -16.50
C ASN A 41 6.66 -16.80 -17.78
N ALA A 42 5.69 -15.96 -18.10
CA ALA A 42 5.75 -15.07 -19.25
C ALA A 42 6.88 -14.03 -19.12
N GLN A 43 7.14 -13.55 -17.91
CA GLN A 43 8.14 -12.53 -17.65
C GLN A 43 9.55 -13.09 -17.49
N PHE A 44 9.72 -14.19 -16.79
CA PHE A 44 11.03 -14.74 -16.38
C PHE A 44 11.40 -16.04 -17.09
N GLY A 45 10.50 -16.68 -17.83
CA GLY A 45 10.73 -17.93 -18.54
C GLY A 45 11.25 -19.03 -17.62
N ALA A 46 12.38 -19.63 -17.98
CA ALA A 46 13.01 -20.71 -17.21
C ALA A 46 13.52 -20.30 -15.82
N LEU A 47 13.64 -19.01 -15.54
CA LEU A 47 14.04 -18.44 -14.25
C LEU A 47 12.85 -18.04 -13.38
N SER A 48 11.64 -18.41 -13.78
CA SER A 48 10.42 -18.05 -13.06
C SER A 48 10.44 -18.61 -11.64
N PRO A 49 10.22 -17.77 -10.62
CA PRO A 49 9.99 -18.26 -9.26
C PRO A 49 8.64 -19.00 -9.17
N THR A 50 8.47 -19.83 -8.17
CA THR A 50 7.21 -20.51 -7.91
C THR A 50 6.28 -19.64 -7.10
N ALA A 51 5.07 -19.37 -7.60
CA ALA A 51 4.01 -18.73 -6.84
C ALA A 51 3.45 -19.71 -5.80
N LEU A 52 3.25 -19.24 -4.56
CA LEU A 52 2.85 -20.09 -3.44
C LEU A 52 1.44 -19.79 -2.93
N TYR A 53 0.94 -18.58 -3.14
CA TYR A 53 -0.30 -18.10 -2.53
C TYR A 53 -1.15 -17.31 -3.53
N ASP A 54 -2.47 -17.39 -3.37
CA ASP A 54 -3.37 -16.39 -3.89
C ASP A 54 -3.11 -15.06 -3.19
N ILE A 55 -3.39 -13.95 -3.86
CA ILE A 55 -3.20 -12.61 -3.30
C ILE A 55 -4.45 -11.77 -3.43
N ASP A 56 -4.63 -10.87 -2.46
CA ASP A 56 -5.53 -9.73 -2.57
C ASP A 56 -4.74 -8.45 -2.78
N LEU A 57 -5.27 -7.57 -3.62
CA LEU A 57 -4.69 -6.27 -3.95
C LEU A 57 -5.53 -5.17 -3.32
N TYR A 58 -4.87 -4.24 -2.64
CA TYR A 58 -5.48 -3.08 -2.02
C TYR A 58 -4.80 -1.81 -2.49
N SER A 59 -5.59 -0.84 -2.91
CA SER A 59 -5.15 0.54 -3.10
C SER A 59 -5.15 1.25 -1.75
N ILE A 60 -4.10 1.99 -1.46
CA ILE A 60 -3.99 2.77 -0.23
C ILE A 60 -3.69 4.24 -0.53
N THR A 61 -4.12 5.11 0.38
CA THR A 61 -3.62 6.48 0.46
C THR A 61 -3.05 6.74 1.84
N TYR A 62 -2.00 7.52 1.91
CA TYR A 62 -1.31 7.83 3.15
C TYR A 62 -0.69 9.22 3.13
N GLU A 63 -0.47 9.79 4.31
CA GLU A 63 0.22 11.06 4.43
C GLU A 63 1.74 10.89 4.32
N THR A 64 2.37 11.80 3.60
CA THR A 64 3.82 11.89 3.49
C THR A 64 4.23 13.35 3.38
N ILE A 65 5.50 13.62 3.15
CA ILE A 65 6.01 14.97 2.92
C ILE A 65 6.65 15.06 1.53
N ASP A 66 6.51 16.22 0.92
CA ASP A 66 7.19 16.57 -0.32
C ASP A 66 8.65 17.02 -0.05
N GLN A 67 9.37 17.37 -1.11
CA GLN A 67 10.75 17.86 -1.04
C GLN A 67 10.91 19.20 -0.30
N PHE A 68 9.81 19.90 -0.04
CA PHE A 68 9.78 21.17 0.72
C PHE A 68 9.35 20.97 2.17
N GLY A 69 9.10 19.72 2.60
CA GLY A 69 8.65 19.38 3.94
C GLY A 69 7.15 19.62 4.18
N GLN A 70 6.36 19.82 3.12
CA GLN A 70 4.92 20.01 3.23
C GLN A 70 4.19 18.67 3.19
N THR A 71 3.13 18.56 3.98
CA THR A 71 2.28 17.37 3.99
C THR A 71 1.55 17.21 2.66
N VAL A 72 1.67 16.04 2.05
CA VAL A 72 1.00 15.65 0.82
C VAL A 72 0.42 14.24 0.96
N ILE A 73 -0.60 13.95 0.16
CA ILE A 73 -1.20 12.61 0.10
C ILE A 73 -0.53 11.83 -1.03
N ALA A 74 -0.01 10.67 -0.70
CA ALA A 74 0.53 9.71 -1.65
C ALA A 74 -0.41 8.49 -1.77
N SER A 75 -0.28 7.76 -2.86
CA SER A 75 -0.99 6.50 -3.09
C SER A 75 -0.01 5.34 -3.28
N GLY A 76 -0.48 4.14 -2.97
CA GLY A 76 0.26 2.91 -3.15
C GLY A 76 -0.64 1.74 -3.46
N LEU A 77 -0.04 0.63 -3.88
CA LEU A 77 -0.72 -0.65 -4.04
C LEU A 77 -0.06 -1.67 -3.10
N ILE A 78 -0.88 -2.37 -2.33
CA ILE A 78 -0.45 -3.45 -1.45
C ILE A 78 -0.95 -4.77 -2.01
N SER A 79 -0.05 -5.75 -2.10
CA SER A 79 -0.36 -7.14 -2.39
C SER A 79 -0.24 -7.94 -1.09
N TYR A 80 -1.30 -8.64 -0.71
CA TYR A 80 -1.39 -9.39 0.52
C TYR A 80 -1.72 -10.86 0.24
N PRO A 81 -0.93 -11.84 0.74
CA PRO A 81 -1.23 -13.26 0.54
C PRO A 81 -2.47 -13.67 1.32
N LYS A 82 -3.32 -14.47 0.67
CA LYS A 82 -4.58 -14.97 1.24
C LYS A 82 -4.36 -16.16 2.14
N ASP A 83 -5.25 -16.32 3.12
CA ASP A 83 -5.39 -17.51 3.99
C ASP A 83 -4.11 -17.91 4.72
N VAL A 84 -3.29 -16.95 5.07
CA VAL A 84 -2.04 -17.19 5.78
C VAL A 84 -2.09 -16.57 7.17
N SER A 85 -1.85 -17.41 8.19
CA SER A 85 -1.89 -17.03 9.60
C SER A 85 -0.54 -16.62 10.19
N SER A 86 0.55 -16.76 9.43
CA SER A 86 1.91 -16.42 9.88
C SER A 86 2.35 -15.05 9.40
N ALA A 87 3.29 -14.44 10.13
CA ALA A 87 3.91 -13.20 9.71
C ALA A 87 4.75 -13.39 8.44
N PHE A 88 4.65 -12.44 7.51
CA PHE A 88 5.45 -12.39 6.30
C PHE A 88 6.50 -11.29 6.36
N PRO A 89 7.63 -11.46 5.68
CA PRO A 89 8.54 -10.37 5.43
C PRO A 89 7.84 -9.30 4.56
N PHE A 90 8.11 -8.06 4.88
CA PHE A 90 7.61 -6.91 4.12
C PHE A 90 8.61 -6.54 3.03
N LEU A 91 8.14 -6.41 1.79
CA LEU A 91 8.93 -5.95 0.64
C LEU A 91 8.28 -4.70 0.06
N THR A 92 9.05 -3.63 -0.09
CA THR A 92 8.62 -2.46 -0.84
C THR A 92 9.27 -2.43 -2.21
N PHE A 93 8.47 -2.17 -3.23
CA PHE A 93 8.94 -1.93 -4.59
C PHE A 93 8.65 -0.49 -5.00
N GLN A 94 9.70 0.22 -5.40
CA GLN A 94 9.58 1.57 -5.92
C GLN A 94 9.77 1.50 -7.43
N HIS A 95 8.73 1.84 -8.19
CA HIS A 95 8.85 1.91 -9.64
C HIS A 95 9.81 3.02 -10.07
N GLY A 96 10.40 2.88 -11.25
CA GLY A 96 11.23 3.94 -11.86
C GLY A 96 10.41 5.20 -12.18
N THR A 97 11.08 6.24 -12.65
CA THR A 97 10.43 7.49 -13.03
C THR A 97 9.32 7.25 -14.06
N GLN A 98 8.12 7.66 -13.73
CA GLN A 98 6.96 7.61 -14.61
C GLN A 98 6.68 9.00 -15.17
N ILE A 99 6.56 9.10 -16.49
CA ILE A 99 6.24 10.36 -17.18
C ILE A 99 4.74 10.68 -17.00
N ARG A 100 3.93 9.64 -16.91
CA ARG A 100 2.47 9.76 -16.77
C ARG A 100 2.04 9.24 -15.40
N ARG A 101 1.25 10.04 -14.70
CA ARG A 101 0.72 9.69 -13.36
C ARG A 101 -0.19 8.45 -13.40
N ASP A 102 -0.95 8.29 -14.47
CA ASP A 102 -1.85 7.15 -14.69
C ASP A 102 -1.11 5.82 -14.96
N SER A 103 0.20 5.85 -15.16
CA SER A 103 1.02 4.65 -15.31
C SER A 103 1.56 4.10 -13.98
N ALA A 104 1.27 4.75 -12.85
CA ALA A 104 1.67 4.24 -11.54
C ALA A 104 0.86 2.98 -11.16
N PRO A 105 1.46 1.96 -10.53
CA PRO A 105 0.76 0.74 -10.11
C PRO A 105 -0.46 0.99 -9.23
N SER A 106 -0.44 2.02 -8.39
CA SER A 106 -1.58 2.42 -7.56
C SER A 106 -2.79 2.94 -8.35
N MET A 107 -2.60 3.27 -9.63
CA MET A 107 -3.65 3.81 -10.50
C MET A 107 -4.24 2.74 -11.45
N ASN A 108 -3.42 1.79 -11.89
CA ASN A 108 -3.81 0.82 -12.92
C ASN A 108 -3.76 -0.65 -12.45
N GLY A 109 -3.22 -0.89 -11.25
CA GLY A 109 -2.87 -2.24 -10.85
C GLY A 109 -1.70 -2.80 -11.68
N PHE A 110 -1.53 -4.11 -11.65
CA PHE A 110 -0.55 -4.83 -12.48
C PHE A 110 -1.23 -5.45 -13.69
#